data_de58111abe11a470227756a6215d7064
#
_entry.id   de58111abe11a470227756a6215d7064
#
_cell.length_a   1.000
_cell.length_b   1.000
_cell.length_c   1.000
_cell.angle_alpha   90.00
_cell.angle_beta   90.00
_cell.angle_gamma   90.00
#
_symmetry.space_group_name_H-M   'P 1'
#
loop_
_entity.id
_entity.type
_entity.pdbx_description
1 polymer ?
#
loop_
_entity_poly.entity_id
_entity_poly.type
_entity_poly.pdbx_seq_one_letter_code
_entity_poly.pdbx_strand_id
1 'polypeptide(L)'
;MSIEKFEPESCAADGRLHFAVTERNRGPILEVLKKVLAPGLVVEVASGTGQHAVHFASALPEQIWQPSDLDPAMRSSIAAWRKHAG
;
A
#
# COMPACT_ATOMS: atom_id res chain seq x y z
N MET A 1 -5.71 -18.37 23.24
CA MET A 1 -5.19 -18.18 21.88
C MET A 1 -4.73 -16.75 21.72
N SER A 2 -3.47 -16.55 21.48
CA SER A 2 -2.94 -15.21 21.24
C SER A 2 -3.13 -14.84 19.77
N ILE A 3 -3.66 -13.64 19.53
CA ILE A 3 -3.70 -13.09 18.19
C ILE A 3 -2.38 -12.37 17.96
N GLU A 4 -1.56 -12.89 17.09
CA GLU A 4 -0.34 -12.21 16.71
C GLU A 4 -0.66 -10.97 15.90
N LYS A 5 -0.18 -9.82 16.36
CA LYS A 5 -0.22 -8.60 15.59
C LYS A 5 0.90 -8.60 14.56
N PHE A 6 0.57 -8.35 13.32
CA PHE A 6 1.58 -8.07 12.31
C PHE A 6 2.16 -6.69 12.57
N GLU A 7 3.42 -6.67 12.97
CA GLU A 7 4.16 -5.42 13.16
C GLU A 7 5.02 -5.12 11.93
N PRO A 8 5.07 -3.86 11.46
CA PRO A 8 6.00 -3.48 10.41
C PRO A 8 7.44 -3.78 10.82
N GLU A 9 8.25 -4.26 9.87
CA GLU A 9 9.65 -4.61 10.11
C GLU A 9 10.54 -3.37 10.31
N SER A 10 10.15 -2.24 9.72
CA SER A 10 10.91 -1.01 9.82
C SER A 10 10.01 0.21 9.67
N CYS A 11 10.53 1.33 10.17
CA CYS A 11 9.91 2.64 10.05
C CYS A 11 10.96 3.62 9.54
N ALA A 12 10.71 4.25 8.41
CA ALA A 12 11.58 5.30 7.88
C ALA A 12 11.43 6.59 8.71
N ALA A 13 12.42 7.46 8.63
CA ALA A 13 12.42 8.73 9.38
C ALA A 13 11.21 9.63 9.03
N ASP A 14 10.65 9.50 7.84
CA ASP A 14 9.47 10.25 7.40
C ASP A 14 8.13 9.60 7.77
N GLY A 15 8.16 8.48 8.50
CA GLY A 15 6.98 7.80 8.99
C GLY A 15 6.46 6.66 8.13
N ARG A 16 7.12 6.35 7.01
CA ARG A 16 6.74 5.21 6.17
C ARG A 16 7.05 3.90 6.89
N LEU A 17 6.05 3.04 7.02
CA LEU A 17 6.21 1.69 7.57
C LEU A 17 6.45 0.70 6.43
N HIS A 18 7.16 -0.38 6.71
CA HIS A 18 7.64 -1.31 5.70
C HIS A 18 7.51 -2.77 6.13
N PHE A 19 7.06 -3.62 5.20
CA PHE A 19 7.08 -5.07 5.30
C PHE A 19 7.86 -5.66 4.11
N ALA A 20 8.82 -6.52 4.36
CA ALA A 20 9.58 -7.17 3.29
C ALA A 20 8.70 -8.07 2.41
N VAL A 21 7.71 -8.73 2.99
CA VAL A 21 6.77 -9.58 2.25
C VAL A 21 5.99 -8.78 1.20
N THR A 22 5.68 -7.51 1.48
CA THR A 22 5.01 -6.62 0.54
C THR A 22 5.85 -6.43 -0.72
N GLU A 23 7.14 -6.21 -0.58
CA GLU A 23 8.04 -6.07 -1.73
C GLU A 23 8.12 -7.33 -2.58
N ARG A 24 8.13 -8.50 -1.95
CA ARG A 24 8.18 -9.77 -2.67
C ARG A 24 6.89 -10.04 -3.46
N ASN A 25 5.76 -9.60 -2.93
CA ASN A 25 4.45 -9.91 -3.51
C ASN A 25 3.95 -8.88 -4.53
N ARG A 26 4.46 -7.65 -4.49
CA ARG A 26 3.92 -6.57 -5.31
C ARG A 26 4.02 -6.81 -6.82
N GLY A 27 5.09 -7.45 -7.28
CA GLY A 27 5.26 -7.76 -8.70
C GLY A 27 4.19 -8.71 -9.22
N PRO A 28 4.03 -9.92 -8.64
CA PRO A 28 2.98 -10.85 -9.04
C PRO A 28 1.57 -10.28 -8.92
N ILE A 29 1.29 -9.51 -7.88
CA ILE A 29 -0.01 -8.86 -7.70
C ILE A 29 -0.23 -7.82 -8.80
N LEU A 30 0.76 -7.00 -9.11
CA LEU A 30 0.66 -5.99 -10.16
C LEU A 30 0.34 -6.62 -11.52
N GLU A 31 0.95 -7.75 -11.85
CA GLU A 31 0.68 -8.44 -13.11
C GLU A 31 -0.78 -8.89 -13.24
N VAL A 32 -1.40 -9.31 -12.13
CA VAL A 32 -2.83 -9.62 -12.11
C VAL A 32 -3.67 -8.36 -12.28
N LEU A 33 -3.33 -7.29 -11.57
CA LEU A 33 -4.07 -6.02 -11.63
C LEU A 33 -4.07 -5.42 -13.03
N LYS A 34 -2.96 -5.49 -13.74
CA LYS A 34 -2.86 -5.03 -15.13
C LYS A 34 -3.87 -5.73 -16.06
N LYS A 35 -4.21 -6.97 -15.76
CA LYS A 35 -5.13 -7.78 -16.57
C LYS A 35 -6.60 -7.55 -16.25
N VAL A 36 -6.92 -7.17 -15.00
CA VAL A 36 -8.31 -7.14 -14.52
C VAL A 36 -8.86 -5.74 -14.29
N LEU A 37 -8.01 -4.73 -14.09
CA LEU A 37 -8.48 -3.37 -13.81
C LEU A 37 -8.72 -2.58 -15.10
N ALA A 38 -9.91 -2.01 -15.21
CA ALA A 38 -10.20 -0.96 -16.20
C ALA A 38 -9.75 0.39 -15.65
N PRO A 39 -9.47 1.40 -16.51
CA PRO A 39 -9.16 2.75 -16.05
C PRO A 39 -10.25 3.32 -15.13
N GLY A 40 -9.86 4.07 -14.11
CA GLY A 40 -10.81 4.70 -13.20
C GLY A 40 -10.35 4.72 -11.76
N LEU A 41 -11.31 4.94 -10.86
CA LEU A 41 -11.06 4.99 -9.43
C LEU A 41 -10.99 3.57 -8.84
N VAL A 42 -9.92 3.29 -8.12
CA VAL A 42 -9.75 2.08 -7.33
C VAL A 42 -9.78 2.46 -5.85
N VAL A 43 -10.74 1.91 -5.12
CA VAL A 43 -10.79 2.06 -3.66
C VAL A 43 -10.22 0.79 -3.04
N GLU A 44 -9.11 0.94 -2.31
CA GLU A 44 -8.47 -0.16 -1.62
C GLU A 44 -8.88 -0.16 -0.15
N VAL A 45 -9.36 -1.28 0.34
CA VAL A 45 -9.77 -1.45 1.75
C VAL A 45 -8.65 -2.17 2.50
N ALA A 46 -8.38 -1.74 3.73
CA ALA A 46 -7.31 -2.30 4.56
C ALA A 46 -5.94 -2.23 3.85
N SER A 47 -5.57 -1.04 3.43
CA SER A 47 -4.35 -0.79 2.64
C SER A 47 -3.06 -1.07 3.42
N GLY A 48 -3.13 -1.21 4.75
CA GLY A 48 -1.95 -1.44 5.57
C GLY A 48 -0.99 -0.26 5.54
N THR A 49 0.30 -0.54 5.34
CA THR A 49 1.34 0.50 5.38
C THR A 49 1.28 1.53 4.26
N GLY A 50 0.62 1.23 3.15
CA GLY A 50 0.61 2.06 1.95
C GLY A 50 1.68 1.70 0.91
N GLN A 51 2.54 0.73 1.21
CA GLN A 51 3.60 0.26 0.32
C GLN A 51 3.05 -0.21 -1.04
N HIS A 52 2.05 -1.09 -1.02
CA HIS A 52 1.38 -1.59 -2.24
C HIS A 52 0.66 -0.47 -2.99
N ALA A 53 -0.10 0.37 -2.26
CA ALA A 53 -0.87 1.45 -2.86
C ALA A 53 -0.01 2.38 -3.70
N VAL A 54 1.12 2.82 -3.15
CA VAL A 54 2.04 3.71 -3.86
C VAL A 54 2.67 3.01 -5.07
N HIS A 55 3.07 1.76 -4.91
CA HIS A 55 3.66 0.99 -6.01
C HIS A 55 2.66 0.81 -7.16
N PHE A 56 1.43 0.40 -6.85
CA PHE A 56 0.40 0.18 -7.87
C PHE A 56 -0.06 1.49 -8.51
N ALA A 57 -0.25 2.55 -7.73
CA ALA A 57 -0.61 3.85 -8.27
C ALA A 57 0.43 4.37 -9.26
N SER A 58 1.71 4.20 -8.94
CA SER A 58 2.81 4.62 -9.83
C SER A 58 2.88 3.78 -11.11
N ALA A 59 2.58 2.48 -11.01
CA ALA A 59 2.66 1.56 -12.15
C ALA A 59 1.39 1.53 -13.00
N LEU A 60 0.27 2.07 -12.50
CA LEU A 60 -1.04 2.06 -13.15
C LEU A 60 -1.55 3.50 -13.33
N PRO A 61 -0.96 4.29 -14.22
CA PRO A 61 -1.26 5.73 -14.32
C PRO A 61 -2.69 6.04 -14.77
N GLU A 62 -3.41 5.08 -15.34
CA GLU A 62 -4.82 5.24 -15.73
C GLU A 62 -5.78 5.06 -14.55
N GLN A 63 -5.26 4.67 -13.38
CA GLN A 63 -6.04 4.46 -12.17
C GLN A 63 -5.87 5.62 -11.21
N ILE A 64 -6.95 6.00 -10.55
CA ILE A 64 -6.90 6.87 -9.38
C ILE A 64 -6.99 5.94 -8.17
N TRP A 65 -5.92 5.84 -7.40
CA TRP A 65 -5.82 4.89 -6.29
C TRP A 65 -6.16 5.57 -4.97
N GLN A 66 -7.18 5.06 -4.28
CA GLN A 66 -7.63 5.59 -3.00
C GLN A 66 -7.41 4.55 -1.91
N PRO A 67 -6.27 4.58 -1.20
CA PRO A 67 -6.03 3.67 -0.09
C PRO A 67 -6.85 4.04 1.14
N SER A 68 -7.19 3.04 1.95
CA SER A 68 -7.89 3.26 3.22
C SER A 68 -7.54 2.19 4.24
N ASP A 69 -7.56 2.58 5.52
CA ASP A 69 -7.35 1.66 6.63
C ASP A 69 -8.02 2.22 7.89
N LEU A 70 -8.51 1.33 8.75
CA LEU A 70 -9.14 1.72 10.02
C LEU A 70 -8.11 2.04 11.11
N ASP A 71 -6.89 1.51 10.98
CA ASP A 71 -5.82 1.75 11.96
C ASP A 71 -5.19 3.13 11.72
N PRO A 72 -5.21 4.04 12.73
CA PRO A 72 -4.59 5.36 12.59
C PRO A 72 -3.09 5.30 12.28
N ALA A 73 -2.37 4.30 12.79
CA ALA A 73 -0.94 4.13 12.48
C ALA A 73 -0.73 3.79 11.00
N MET A 74 -1.60 2.96 10.42
CA MET A 74 -1.55 2.65 9.00
C MET A 74 -1.91 3.85 8.15
N ARG A 75 -2.94 4.63 8.51
CA ARG A 75 -3.29 5.86 7.79
C ARG A 75 -2.15 6.87 7.79
N SER A 76 -1.44 6.99 8.90
CA SER A 76 -0.26 7.85 9.00
C SER A 76 0.87 7.39 8.06
N SER A 77 1.11 6.07 8.00
CA SER A 77 2.08 5.49 7.08
C SER A 77 1.68 5.69 5.62
N ILE A 78 0.41 5.50 5.29
CA ILE A 78 -0.13 5.73 3.94
C ILE A 78 0.15 7.18 3.51
N ALA A 79 -0.13 8.14 4.38
CA ALA A 79 0.12 9.56 4.10
C ALA A 79 1.61 9.83 3.87
N ALA A 80 2.49 9.21 4.65
CA ALA A 80 3.93 9.34 4.51
C ALA A 80 4.43 8.74 3.18
N TRP A 81 3.93 7.59 2.79
CA TRP A 81 4.25 6.98 1.50
C TRP A 81 3.81 7.85 0.33
N ARG A 82 2.60 8.40 0.42
CA ARG A 82 2.04 9.30 -0.61
C ARG A 82 2.92 10.55 -0.77
N LYS A 83 3.33 11.16 0.33
CA LYS A 83 4.20 12.33 0.32
C LYS A 83 5.57 12.01 -0.28
N HIS A 84 6.14 10.85 0.05
CA HIS A 84 7.42 10.39 -0.47
C HIS A 84 7.38 10.18 -1.99
N ALA A 85 6.30 9.63 -2.50
CA ALA A 85 6.13 9.36 -3.92
C ALA A 85 5.92 10.64 -4.76
N GLY A 86 5.48 11.69 -4.13
CA GLY A 86 5.17 12.95 -4.84
C GLY A 86 3.72 12.93 -5.34
#